data_e8a485704249ea2e1ea054920bc35bc5
#
_entry.id   e8a485704249ea2e1ea054920bc35bc5
#
_cell.length_a   1.000
_cell.length_b   1.000
_cell.length_c   1.000
_cell.angle_alpha   90.00
_cell.angle_beta   90.00
_cell.angle_gamma   90.00
#
_symmetry.space_group_name_H-M   'P 1'
#
loop_
_entity.id
_entity.type
_entity.pdbx_description
1 polymer ?
#
loop_
_entity_poly.entity_id
_entity_poly.type
_entity_poly.pdbx_seq_one_letter_code
_entity_poly.pdbx_strand_id
1 'polypeptide(L)'
;MSTLFVGEGNIGSVPEFQEFNTNPEEPRRLLRLNVYFDNPVPREGGYEDRGGYWAPVELWHRDAEHWSTLYQKGMRILVEGRTVKEEWEDSEDNARVTFKVEARRIGILPHRLASVSMREKAQETAGSGRKGGGKKAPRKAG
;
A
#
# COMPACT_ATOMS: atom_id res chain seq x y z
N MET A 1 -16.76 -10.71 10.84
CA MET A 1 -16.83 -9.25 10.94
C MET A 1 -15.46 -8.64 10.80
N SER A 2 -15.33 -7.58 10.07
CA SER A 2 -14.03 -6.94 9.90
C SER A 2 -14.02 -5.58 10.58
N THR A 3 -12.83 -5.21 11.01
CA THR A 3 -12.62 -3.91 11.66
C THR A 3 -12.01 -2.97 10.64
N LEU A 4 -12.70 -1.87 10.38
CA LEU A 4 -12.20 -0.86 9.47
C LEU A 4 -10.91 -0.27 10.00
N PHE A 5 -9.96 -0.07 9.11
CA PHE A 5 -8.67 0.53 9.43
C PHE A 5 -8.41 1.70 8.51
N VAL A 6 -8.05 2.82 9.09
CA VAL A 6 -7.51 3.97 8.36
C VAL A 6 -6.34 4.47 9.17
N GLY A 7 -5.15 4.47 8.58
CA GLY A 7 -3.98 4.88 9.32
C GLY A 7 -2.93 5.49 8.42
N GLU A 8 -2.12 6.31 9.02
CA GLU A 8 -1.03 6.98 8.33
C GLU A 8 0.28 6.56 8.96
N GLY A 9 1.27 6.27 8.14
CA GLY A 9 2.55 5.82 8.68
C GLY A 9 3.65 5.85 7.66
N ASN A 10 4.80 5.34 8.07
CA ASN A 10 5.99 5.32 7.23
C ASN A 10 6.36 3.89 6.89
N ILE A 11 6.73 3.66 5.63
CA ILE A 11 7.22 2.36 5.21
C ILE A 11 8.61 2.17 5.80
N GLY A 12 8.78 1.06 6.52
CA GLY A 12 10.01 0.83 7.27
C GLY A 12 11.01 -0.12 6.65
N SER A 13 10.63 -0.75 5.53
CA SER A 13 11.55 -1.67 4.88
C SER A 13 11.23 -1.71 3.40
N VAL A 14 12.09 -2.40 2.65
CA VAL A 14 11.87 -2.55 1.21
C VAL A 14 10.59 -3.36 0.99
N PRO A 15 9.70 -2.91 0.10
CA PRO A 15 8.48 -3.67 -0.19
C PRO A 15 8.78 -5.05 -0.72
N GLU A 16 7.89 -5.99 -0.43
CA GLU A 16 8.03 -7.37 -0.86
C GLU A 16 6.90 -7.74 -1.78
N PHE A 17 7.22 -8.55 -2.79
CA PHE A 17 6.22 -9.06 -3.70
C PHE A 17 6.24 -10.59 -3.63
N GLN A 18 5.04 -11.18 -3.58
CA GLN A 18 4.90 -12.63 -3.61
C GLN A 18 3.78 -13.02 -4.54
N GLU A 19 3.97 -14.11 -5.25
CA GLU A 19 2.94 -14.65 -6.10
C GLU A 19 2.60 -16.06 -5.63
N PHE A 20 1.30 -16.33 -5.51
CA PHE A 20 0.81 -17.63 -5.06
C PHE A 20 0.08 -18.29 -6.23
N ASN A 21 0.55 -19.45 -6.62
CA ASN A 21 0.05 -20.15 -7.79
C ASN A 21 -0.72 -21.40 -7.42
N THR A 22 -1.47 -21.35 -6.34
CA THR A 22 -2.32 -22.49 -5.96
C THR A 22 -3.39 -22.75 -7.00
N ASN A 23 -3.77 -21.71 -7.74
CA ASN A 23 -4.67 -21.85 -8.86
C ASN A 23 -3.98 -21.24 -10.07
N PRO A 24 -3.40 -22.06 -10.97
CA PRO A 24 -2.63 -21.49 -12.08
C PRO A 24 -3.42 -20.56 -12.99
N GLU A 25 -4.75 -20.72 -13.04
CA GLU A 25 -5.55 -19.86 -13.88
C GLU A 25 -5.80 -18.50 -13.25
N GLU A 26 -5.62 -18.39 -11.93
CA GLU A 26 -5.84 -17.14 -11.23
C GLU A 26 -4.78 -16.99 -10.15
N PRO A 27 -3.56 -16.70 -10.55
CA PRO A 27 -2.51 -16.51 -9.55
C PRO A 27 -2.84 -15.31 -8.67
N ARG A 28 -2.55 -15.43 -7.40
CA ARG A 28 -2.78 -14.36 -6.46
C ARG A 28 -1.48 -13.64 -6.20
N ARG A 29 -1.51 -12.35 -6.26
CA ARG A 29 -0.31 -11.52 -6.13
C ARG A 29 -0.44 -10.61 -4.94
N LEU A 30 0.61 -10.61 -4.14
CA LEU A 30 0.62 -9.91 -2.85
C LEU A 30 1.73 -8.90 -2.79
N LEU A 31 1.37 -7.68 -2.46
CA LEU A 31 2.32 -6.63 -2.07
C LEU A 31 2.30 -6.53 -0.57
N ARG A 32 3.48 -6.61 0.05
CA ARG A 32 3.58 -6.56 1.49
C ARG A 32 4.52 -5.45 1.91
N LEU A 33 4.03 -4.62 2.82
CA LEU A 33 4.80 -3.52 3.38
C LEU A 33 4.89 -3.69 4.88
N ASN A 34 5.98 -3.21 5.43
CA ASN A 34 6.13 -3.14 6.88
C ASN A 34 6.04 -1.67 7.25
N VAL A 35 5.00 -1.30 8.02
CA VAL A 35 4.67 0.10 8.21
C VAL A 35 4.65 0.45 9.68
N TYR A 36 5.28 1.58 10.02
CA TYR A 36 5.17 2.13 11.35
C TYR A 36 4.06 3.18 11.35
N PHE A 37 2.98 2.88 12.04
CA PHE A 37 1.86 3.81 12.21
C PHE A 37 2.09 4.60 13.47
N ASP A 38 2.54 5.83 13.31
CA ASP A 38 2.81 6.68 14.46
C ASP A 38 1.53 7.32 14.98
N ASN A 39 1.63 7.87 16.17
CA ASN A 39 0.49 8.54 16.80
C ASN A 39 0.96 9.92 17.26
N PRO A 40 1.10 10.86 16.32
CA PRO A 40 1.62 12.18 16.69
C PRO A 40 0.57 12.98 17.47
N VAL A 41 1.00 13.53 18.58
CA VAL A 41 0.15 14.34 19.44
C VAL A 41 0.81 15.71 19.56
N PRO A 42 0.04 16.82 19.43
CA PRO A 42 0.62 18.15 19.53
C PRO A 42 1.23 18.39 20.91
N ARG A 43 2.39 19.00 20.92
CA ARG A 43 3.08 19.40 22.11
C ARG A 43 3.72 20.75 21.85
N GLU A 44 4.18 21.39 22.93
CA GLU A 44 4.92 22.63 22.76
C GLU A 44 6.11 22.38 21.84
N GLY A 45 6.21 23.16 20.77
CA GLY A 45 7.32 23.06 19.88
C GLY A 45 7.20 21.97 18.82
N GLY A 46 6.01 21.34 18.67
CA GLY A 46 5.86 20.35 17.61
C GLY A 46 4.96 19.22 17.99
N TYR A 47 5.36 18.02 17.59
CA TYR A 47 4.56 16.81 17.80
C TYR A 47 5.39 15.78 18.52
N GLU A 48 4.72 14.96 19.29
CA GLU A 48 5.34 13.85 19.99
C GLU A 48 4.59 12.57 19.63
N ASP A 49 5.32 11.50 19.33
CA ASP A 49 4.71 10.21 19.05
C ASP A 49 4.33 9.53 20.35
N ARG A 50 3.06 9.33 20.57
CA ARG A 50 2.54 8.81 21.82
C ARG A 50 2.03 7.37 21.68
N GLY A 51 2.75 6.54 20.99
CA GLY A 51 2.39 5.15 20.99
C GLY A 51 1.99 4.59 19.64
N GLY A 52 2.86 4.79 18.68
CA GLY A 52 2.68 4.13 17.40
C GLY A 52 3.05 2.66 17.49
N TYR A 53 2.89 1.96 16.39
CA TYR A 53 3.17 0.53 16.36
C TYR A 53 3.49 0.10 14.93
N TRP A 54 4.22 -1.02 14.83
CA TRP A 54 4.55 -1.64 13.55
C TRP A 54 3.48 -2.63 13.17
N ALA A 55 3.11 -2.65 11.91
CA ALA A 55 2.17 -3.65 11.42
C ALA A 55 2.49 -4.01 9.98
N PRO A 56 2.34 -5.28 9.63
CA PRO A 56 2.42 -5.66 8.22
C PRO A 56 1.16 -5.20 7.51
N VAL A 57 1.34 -4.68 6.31
CA VAL A 57 0.26 -4.23 5.45
C VAL A 57 0.31 -5.06 4.18
N GLU A 58 -0.80 -5.69 3.85
CA GLU A 58 -0.88 -6.58 2.69
C GLU A 58 -1.92 -6.07 1.72
N LEU A 59 -1.55 -6.03 0.46
CA LEU A 59 -2.45 -5.61 -0.61
C LEU A 59 -2.43 -6.66 -1.70
N TRP A 60 -3.58 -7.28 -1.91
CA TRP A 60 -3.74 -8.28 -2.96
C TRP A 60 -4.23 -7.59 -4.22
N HIS A 61 -3.45 -7.64 -5.28
CA HIS A 61 -3.81 -6.96 -6.52
C HIS A 61 -3.00 -7.55 -7.66
N ARG A 62 -3.61 -7.57 -8.84
CA ARG A 62 -2.92 -8.11 -10.01
C ARG A 62 -1.66 -7.31 -10.35
N ASP A 63 -1.62 -6.04 -9.99
CA ASP A 63 -0.48 -5.18 -10.28
C ASP A 63 0.50 -5.08 -9.13
N ALA A 64 0.42 -6.01 -8.17
CA ALA A 64 1.25 -5.93 -6.97
C ALA A 64 2.74 -5.92 -7.29
N GLU A 65 3.14 -6.66 -8.33
CA GLU A 65 4.55 -6.69 -8.70
C GLU A 65 5.03 -5.31 -9.13
N HIS A 66 4.29 -4.67 -10.01
CA HIS A 66 4.66 -3.34 -10.44
C HIS A 66 4.63 -2.36 -9.27
N TRP A 67 3.59 -2.45 -8.46
CA TRP A 67 3.45 -1.53 -7.34
C TRP A 67 4.55 -1.70 -6.31
N SER A 68 5.11 -2.91 -6.18
CA SER A 68 6.21 -3.10 -5.25
C SER A 68 7.44 -2.29 -5.65
N THR A 69 7.53 -1.87 -6.90
CA THR A 69 8.63 -1.03 -7.34
C THR A 69 8.39 0.45 -7.13
N LEU A 70 7.13 0.82 -6.83
CA LEU A 70 6.78 2.23 -6.64
C LEU A 70 6.90 2.67 -5.19
N TYR A 71 6.46 1.83 -4.27
CA TYR A 71 6.56 2.15 -2.86
C TYR A 71 8.00 1.99 -2.41
N GLN A 72 8.46 2.89 -1.55
CA GLN A 72 9.85 2.88 -1.12
C GLN A 72 9.94 3.05 0.38
N LYS A 73 10.97 2.43 0.96
CA LYS A 73 11.26 2.62 2.36
C LYS A 73 11.37 4.11 2.67
N GLY A 74 10.73 4.54 3.74
CA GLY A 74 10.73 5.93 4.15
C GLY A 74 9.58 6.75 3.64
N MET A 75 8.79 6.22 2.73
CA MET A 75 7.62 6.94 2.24
C MET A 75 6.55 7.07 3.30
N ARG A 76 5.88 8.20 3.29
CA ARG A 76 4.70 8.42 4.11
C ARG A 76 3.48 7.96 3.31
N ILE A 77 2.64 7.13 3.91
CA ILE A 77 1.49 6.56 3.22
C ILE A 77 0.25 6.63 4.09
N LEU A 78 -0.88 6.61 3.42
CA LEU A 78 -2.18 6.50 4.06
C LEU A 78 -2.79 5.17 3.65
N VAL A 79 -3.14 4.34 4.63
CA VAL A 79 -3.62 3.00 4.38
C VAL A 79 -5.08 2.92 4.77
N GLU A 80 -5.89 2.38 3.90
CA GLU A 80 -7.29 2.09 4.17
C GLU A 80 -7.55 0.62 3.92
N GLY A 81 -8.22 -0.02 4.86
CA GLY A 81 -8.53 -1.44 4.73
C GLY A 81 -9.19 -1.96 5.97
N ARG A 82 -8.76 -3.12 6.39
CA ARG A 82 -9.33 -3.73 7.58
C ARG A 82 -8.23 -4.41 8.37
N THR A 83 -8.42 -4.46 9.68
CA THR A 83 -7.50 -5.15 10.57
C THR A 83 -7.87 -6.63 10.62
N VAL A 84 -6.87 -7.47 10.50
CA VAL A 84 -7.05 -8.92 10.54
C VAL A 84 -6.18 -9.48 11.65
N LYS A 85 -6.80 -10.30 12.48
CA LYS A 85 -6.09 -11.00 13.53
C LYS A 85 -5.65 -12.35 13.01
N GLU A 86 -4.38 -12.66 13.22
CA GLU A 86 -3.80 -13.91 12.76
C GLU A 86 -3.25 -14.66 13.95
N GLU A 87 -3.72 -15.87 14.16
CA GLU A 87 -3.22 -16.72 15.25
C GLU A 87 -2.30 -17.77 14.69
N TRP A 88 -1.17 -17.97 15.36
CA TRP A 88 -0.17 -18.90 14.87
C TRP A 88 0.63 -19.43 16.07
N GLU A 89 1.44 -20.45 15.82
CA GLU A 89 2.30 -21.01 16.84
C GLU A 89 3.73 -20.81 16.45
N ASP A 90 4.56 -20.41 17.42
CA ASP A 90 5.96 -20.23 17.14
C ASP A 90 6.69 -21.57 17.22
N SER A 91 8.02 -21.53 17.07
CA SER A 91 8.82 -22.75 17.04
C SER A 91 8.80 -23.54 18.35
N GLU A 92 8.34 -22.91 19.43
CA GLU A 92 8.24 -23.56 20.72
C GLU A 92 6.80 -23.92 21.09
N ASP A 93 5.90 -23.90 20.08
CA ASP A 93 4.50 -24.25 20.27
C ASP A 93 3.75 -23.28 21.16
N ASN A 94 4.26 -22.06 21.30
CA ASN A 94 3.53 -21.02 22.02
C ASN A 94 2.54 -20.35 21.09
N ALA A 95 1.32 -20.15 21.59
CA ALA A 95 0.31 -19.44 20.82
C ALA A 95 0.70 -17.98 20.68
N ARG A 96 0.63 -17.47 19.45
CA ARG A 96 0.95 -16.08 19.14
C ARG A 96 -0.18 -15.44 18.39
N VAL A 97 -0.27 -14.14 18.51
CA VAL A 97 -1.28 -13.36 17.82
C VAL A 97 -0.58 -12.20 17.13
N THR A 98 -0.90 -12.02 15.85
CA THR A 98 -0.39 -10.90 15.08
C THR A 98 -1.57 -10.20 14.44
N PHE A 99 -1.55 -8.87 14.49
CA PHE A 99 -2.52 -8.06 13.78
C PHE A 99 -1.85 -7.49 12.55
N LYS A 100 -2.51 -7.64 11.41
CA LYS A 100 -2.05 -7.08 10.17
C LYS A 100 -3.17 -6.31 9.52
N VAL A 101 -2.84 -5.50 8.55
CA VAL A 101 -3.83 -4.72 7.81
C VAL A 101 -3.94 -5.29 6.41
N GLU A 102 -5.13 -5.72 6.04
CA GLU A 102 -5.41 -6.05 4.65
C GLU A 102 -5.89 -4.79 3.99
N ALA A 103 -5.02 -4.19 3.21
CA ALA A 103 -5.29 -2.90 2.62
C ALA A 103 -6.16 -3.04 1.40
N ARG A 104 -7.04 -2.07 1.23
CA ARG A 104 -7.76 -1.88 -0.01
C ARG A 104 -7.10 -0.78 -0.82
N ARG A 105 -6.56 0.22 -0.16
CA ARG A 105 -5.91 1.34 -0.81
C ARG A 105 -4.70 1.77 0.01
N ILE A 106 -3.63 2.09 -0.70
CA ILE A 106 -2.43 2.62 -0.08
C ILE A 106 -2.04 3.85 -0.87
N GLY A 107 -2.30 5.03 -0.30
CA GLY A 107 -1.98 6.28 -0.96
C GLY A 107 -0.62 6.80 -0.53
N ILE A 108 0.12 7.33 -1.49
CA ILE A 108 1.42 7.91 -1.20
C ILE A 108 1.21 9.38 -0.85
N LEU A 109 1.68 9.78 0.33
CA LEU A 109 1.63 11.17 0.75
C LEU A 109 2.94 11.84 0.36
N PRO A 110 2.89 13.09 -0.08
CA PRO A 110 4.07 13.69 -0.72
C PRO A 110 5.13 14.22 0.22
N HIS A 111 5.05 13.91 1.51
CA HIS A 111 5.91 14.54 2.52
C HIS A 111 7.39 14.49 2.20
N ARG A 112 7.86 13.39 1.60
CA ARG A 112 9.27 13.23 1.34
C ARG A 112 9.59 13.00 -0.13
N LEU A 113 8.64 13.28 -1.00
CA LEU A 113 8.85 13.05 -2.43
C LEU A 113 9.60 14.22 -3.04
N ALA A 114 10.64 13.91 -3.80
CA ALA A 114 11.35 14.93 -4.56
C ALA A 114 10.66 15.21 -5.89
N SER A 115 10.06 14.19 -6.48
CA SER A 115 9.40 14.33 -7.77
C SER A 115 8.47 13.16 -7.97
N VAL A 116 7.55 13.32 -8.90
CA VAL A 116 6.61 12.27 -9.28
C VAL A 116 6.51 12.27 -10.79
N SER A 117 6.51 11.09 -11.40
CA SER A 117 6.29 11.02 -12.83
C SER A 117 5.21 9.97 -13.10
N MET A 118 4.52 10.18 -14.20
CA MET A 118 3.41 9.33 -14.59
C MET A 118 3.78 8.59 -15.84
N ARG A 119 3.41 7.33 -15.88
CA ARG A 119 3.53 6.54 -17.08
C ARG A 119 2.50 7.02 -18.08
N GLU A 120 2.84 6.96 -19.37
CA GLU A 120 1.87 7.29 -20.38
C GLU A 120 0.64 6.40 -20.27
N LYS A 121 -0.50 6.98 -20.58
CA LYS A 121 -1.74 6.24 -20.54
C LYS A 121 -1.66 5.06 -21.49
N ALA A 122 -2.14 3.91 -21.04
CA ALA A 122 -2.13 2.74 -21.89
C ALA A 122 -3.01 2.97 -23.13
N GLN A 123 -2.59 2.35 -24.22
CA GLN A 123 -3.33 2.47 -25.46
C GLN A 123 -4.50 1.55 -25.49
N GLU A 124 -5.10 1.41 -24.55
CA GLU A 124 -6.22 0.59 -24.58
C GLU A 124 -7.07 0.94 -25.69
N THR A 125 -6.34 1.16 -25.66
CA THR A 125 -6.83 1.40 -26.20
C THR A 125 -6.98 1.26 -27.08
N ALA A 126 -6.33 1.03 -27.06
CA ALA A 126 -6.58 0.91 -27.97
C ALA A 126 -7.76 0.66 -28.38
N GLY A 127 -7.85 0.60 -28.28
CA GLY A 127 -8.71 0.53 -28.56
C GLY A 127 -9.72 0.94 -28.51
N SER A 128 -9.93 1.22 -28.43
CA SER A 128 -10.79 1.63 -28.37
C SER A 128 -10.99 2.61 -28.90
N GLY A 129 -10.65 2.88 -29.22
CA GLY A 129 -10.75 3.62 -29.58
C GLY A 129 -11.25 4.43 -29.82
N ARG A 130 -11.40 4.89 -29.70
CA ARG A 130 -11.80 5.63 -29.66
C ARG A 130 -11.51 6.51 -29.93
N LYS A 131 -11.40 6.94 -30.11
CA LYS A 131 -11.22 7.77 -30.25
C LYS A 131 -11.15 8.66 -30.12
N GLY A 132 -11.06 9.10 -30.06
CA GLY A 132 -11.06 9.89 -29.93
C GLY A 132 -10.74 10.65 -29.64
N GLY A 133 -10.66 10.98 -29.60
CA GLY A 133 -10.48 11.65 -29.37
C GLY A 133 -9.95 12.30 -28.96
N GLY A 134 -9.79 12.55 -28.94
CA GLY A 134 -9.37 13.13 -28.68
C GLY A 134 -8.88 13.85 -28.29
N LYS A 135 -8.77 14.15 -28.31
CA LYS A 135 -8.42 14.80 -28.00
C LYS A 135 -7.92 15.43 -27.43
N LYS A 136 -7.89 15.66 -27.23
CA LYS A 136 -7.67 16.24 -26.70
C LYS A 136 -7.06 16.63 -26.00
N ALA A 137 -6.91 16.85 -25.93
CA ALA A 137 -6.55 17.15 -25.36
C ALA A 137 -5.93 17.62 -24.66
N PRO A 138 -5.72 17.77 -24.65
CA PRO A 138 -5.29 18.24 -23.90
C PRO A 138 -4.83 18.79 -23.09
N ARG A 139 -4.85 18.91 -22.97
CA ARG A 139 -4.69 19.46 -22.22
C ARG A 139 -4.10 19.69 -21.32
N LYS A 140 -3.83 19.93 -21.04
CA LYS A 140 -3.41 20.23 -20.25
C LYS A 140 -3.10 20.34 -19.38
N ALA A 141 -3.18 20.36 -19.34
CA ALA A 141 -2.97 20.64 -18.52
C ALA A 141 -2.61 20.53 -17.76
N GLY A 142 -2.50 20.61 -17.38
CA GLY A 142 -1.99 20.52 -16.36
C GLY A 142 -1.60 20.36 -15.94
#